data_05da4cd4aeb36fd9aaa19564fffdc057
#
_entry.id   05da4cd4aeb36fd9aaa19564fffdc057
#
_cell.length_a   1.000
_cell.length_b   1.000
_cell.length_c   1.000
_cell.angle_alpha   90.00
_cell.angle_beta   90.00
_cell.angle_gamma   90.00
#
_symmetry.space_group_name_H-M   'P 1'
#
loop_
_entity.id
_entity.type
_entity.pdbx_description
1 polymer ?
#
loop_
_entity_poly.entity_id
_entity_poly.type
_entity_poly.pdbx_seq_one_letter_code
_entity_poly.pdbx_strand_id
1 'polypeptide(L)'
;MCLTRFLACLGPTEVVKVAGVLLAAGSGSRFAGPSHKLLAGIGGEAVVTHAARSMVNSGLSGYLLVAGATELSSALTEFSELVIVENPESEHGIATTLSVAVDWGEAAGFDALIVGLADQPGVLSSSWRRFSNSYAPIAVSNYDG
;
A
#
# COMPACT_ATOMS: atom_id res chain seq x y z
N MET A 1 -2.23 4.53 -7.61
CA MET A 1 -2.68 5.87 -7.23
C MET A 1 -1.59 6.51 -6.39
N CYS A 2 -1.01 7.60 -6.83
CA CYS A 2 -0.05 8.38 -6.02
C CYS A 2 -0.83 9.48 -5.34
N LEU A 3 -0.91 9.46 -4.02
CA LEU A 3 -1.61 10.47 -3.25
C LEU A 3 -0.59 11.39 -2.58
N THR A 4 -0.66 12.63 -2.98
CA THR A 4 -0.24 13.87 -2.33
C THR A 4 1.22 14.01 -1.90
N ARG A 5 1.91 14.84 -2.64
CA ARG A 5 3.12 15.51 -2.20
C ARG A 5 2.71 16.67 -1.29
N PHE A 6 3.04 16.61 -0.01
CA PHE A 6 3.08 17.80 0.84
C PHE A 6 4.28 18.64 0.39
N LEU A 7 4.05 19.60 -0.50
CA LEU A 7 5.06 20.57 -0.89
C LEU A 7 5.21 21.63 0.22
N ALA A 8 5.98 21.32 1.25
CA ALA A 8 6.78 22.36 1.91
C ALA A 8 7.98 22.63 1.02
N CYS A 9 8.38 23.89 0.83
CA CYS A 9 9.53 24.30 0.03
C CYS A 9 10.76 23.44 0.35
N LEU A 10 11.01 22.43 -0.46
CA LEU A 10 12.23 21.63 -0.38
C LEU A 10 13.33 22.44 -1.08
N GLY A 11 14.43 22.64 -0.39
CA GLY A 11 15.64 23.20 -0.98
C GLY A 11 16.22 22.25 -2.04
N PRO A 12 17.17 22.70 -2.89
CA PRO A 12 17.63 21.96 -4.07
C PRO A 12 18.40 20.66 -3.82
N THR A 13 18.49 20.17 -2.56
CA THR A 13 19.27 18.98 -2.16
C THR A 13 18.51 17.99 -1.29
N GLU A 14 17.21 18.19 -1.01
CA GLU A 14 16.46 17.24 -0.20
C GLU A 14 15.97 16.06 -1.03
N VAL A 15 16.31 14.83 -0.56
CA VAL A 15 15.83 13.59 -1.15
C VAL A 15 14.36 13.41 -0.76
N VAL A 16 13.48 13.34 -1.77
CA VAL A 16 12.04 13.11 -1.56
C VAL A 16 11.84 11.71 -0.98
N LYS A 17 11.24 11.63 0.21
CA LYS A 17 10.92 10.37 0.88
C LYS A 17 9.54 9.89 0.47
N VAL A 18 9.50 8.80 -0.26
CA VAL A 18 8.25 8.21 -0.76
C VAL A 18 7.99 6.88 -0.06
N ALA A 19 6.80 6.68 0.48
CA ALA A 19 6.38 5.40 1.02
C ALA A 19 5.37 4.69 0.12
N GLY A 20 5.47 3.36 0.07
CA GLY A 20 4.45 2.48 -0.51
C GLY A 20 3.42 2.09 0.53
N VAL A 21 2.15 2.11 0.15
CA VAL A 21 1.02 1.76 1.01
C VAL A 21 0.14 0.73 0.31
N LEU A 22 -0.17 -0.37 0.99
CA LEU A 22 -1.18 -1.34 0.58
C LEU A 22 -2.43 -1.17 1.43
N LEU A 23 -3.57 -0.93 0.78
CA LEU A 23 -4.88 -0.95 1.44
C LEU A 23 -5.41 -2.38 1.46
N ALA A 24 -5.50 -2.95 2.65
CA ALA A 24 -5.86 -4.35 2.90
C ALA A 24 -7.11 -4.50 3.80
N ALA A 25 -7.83 -3.41 4.04
CA ALA A 25 -8.93 -3.37 5.00
C ALA A 25 -10.30 -3.77 4.42
N GLY A 26 -10.37 -4.13 3.13
CA GLY A 26 -11.62 -4.58 2.50
C GLY A 26 -12.11 -5.91 3.09
N SER A 27 -13.41 -5.99 3.43
CA SER A 27 -14.03 -7.17 4.06
C SER A 27 -14.02 -8.45 3.21
N GLY A 28 -13.72 -8.35 1.91
CA GLY A 28 -13.76 -9.52 1.01
C GLY A 28 -15.15 -10.17 0.85
N SER A 29 -16.23 -9.50 1.25
CA SER A 29 -17.59 -10.04 1.35
C SER A 29 -18.16 -10.63 0.05
N ARG A 30 -17.59 -10.28 -1.11
CA ARG A 30 -17.97 -10.83 -2.42
C ARG A 30 -17.16 -12.06 -2.84
N PHE A 31 -16.15 -12.43 -2.05
CA PHE A 31 -15.31 -13.58 -2.36
C PHE A 31 -15.95 -14.87 -1.82
N ALA A 32 -16.25 -15.81 -2.70
CA ALA A 32 -16.92 -17.08 -2.36
C ALA A 32 -15.97 -18.20 -1.90
N GLY A 33 -14.71 -17.89 -1.62
CA GLY A 33 -13.71 -18.87 -1.18
C GLY A 33 -13.82 -19.22 0.31
N PRO A 34 -13.15 -20.30 0.77
CA PRO A 34 -13.19 -20.76 2.15
C PRO A 34 -12.42 -19.88 3.14
N SER A 35 -11.60 -18.96 2.65
CA SER A 35 -10.80 -18.00 3.43
C SER A 35 -10.99 -16.59 2.90
N HIS A 36 -10.52 -15.59 3.65
CA HIS A 36 -10.52 -14.20 3.16
C HIS A 36 -9.74 -14.09 1.84
N LYS A 37 -10.23 -13.26 0.88
CA LYS A 37 -9.63 -13.12 -0.45
C LYS A 37 -8.12 -12.83 -0.45
N LEU A 38 -7.63 -12.06 0.54
CA LEU A 38 -6.21 -11.70 0.67
C LEU A 38 -5.34 -12.87 1.14
N LEU A 39 -5.95 -13.87 1.79
CA LEU A 39 -5.31 -15.12 2.22
C LEU A 39 -5.48 -16.25 1.21
N ALA A 40 -6.24 -16.04 0.14
CA ALA A 40 -6.36 -17.02 -0.94
C ALA A 40 -5.01 -17.30 -1.57
N GLY A 41 -4.73 -18.57 -1.88
CA GLY A 41 -3.43 -18.99 -2.42
C GLY A 41 -3.32 -18.77 -3.92
N ILE A 42 -2.21 -18.17 -4.34
CA ILE A 42 -1.75 -18.14 -5.74
C ILE A 42 -0.35 -18.74 -5.76
N GLY A 43 -0.18 -19.87 -6.44
CA GLY A 43 1.12 -20.55 -6.51
C GLY A 43 1.68 -21.01 -5.16
N GLY A 44 0.80 -21.26 -4.18
CA GLY A 44 1.19 -21.69 -2.83
C GLY A 44 1.40 -20.57 -1.81
N GLU A 45 1.26 -19.30 -2.22
CA GLU A 45 1.41 -18.13 -1.35
C GLU A 45 0.13 -17.28 -1.34
N ALA A 46 -0.12 -16.56 -0.25
CA ALA A 46 -1.28 -15.69 -0.14
C ALA A 46 -1.22 -14.50 -1.12
N VAL A 47 -2.37 -14.05 -1.61
CA VAL A 47 -2.49 -12.86 -2.48
C VAL A 47 -1.80 -11.65 -1.88
N VAL A 48 -2.00 -11.40 -0.59
CA VAL A 48 -1.38 -10.27 0.12
C VAL A 48 0.14 -10.37 0.15
N THR A 49 0.70 -11.56 0.24
CA THR A 49 2.15 -11.80 0.23
C THR A 49 2.78 -11.38 -1.09
N HIS A 50 2.14 -11.72 -2.21
CA HIS A 50 2.59 -11.28 -3.55
C HIS A 50 2.56 -9.77 -3.70
N ALA A 51 1.49 -9.11 -3.26
CA ALA A 51 1.36 -7.66 -3.32
C ALA A 51 2.41 -6.97 -2.45
N ALA A 52 2.61 -7.44 -1.22
CA ALA A 52 3.61 -6.91 -0.29
C ALA A 52 5.04 -7.08 -0.82
N ARG A 53 5.38 -8.25 -1.36
CA ARG A 53 6.70 -8.51 -1.96
C ARG A 53 7.00 -7.56 -3.12
N SER A 54 6.03 -7.32 -3.98
CA SER A 54 6.18 -6.39 -5.09
C SER A 54 6.45 -4.96 -4.60
N MET A 55 5.72 -4.49 -3.60
CA MET A 55 5.90 -3.18 -3.01
C MET A 55 7.24 -3.06 -2.29
N VAL A 56 7.60 -3.99 -1.42
CA VAL A 56 8.86 -3.97 -0.64
C VAL A 56 10.07 -4.03 -1.56
N ASN A 57 10.03 -4.81 -2.63
CA ASN A 57 11.11 -4.89 -3.61
C ASN A 57 11.22 -3.65 -4.53
N SER A 58 10.39 -2.64 -4.34
CA SER A 58 10.45 -1.41 -5.15
C SER A 58 11.58 -0.45 -4.76
N GLY A 59 12.14 -0.58 -3.56
CA GLY A 59 13.20 0.30 -3.06
C GLY A 59 12.72 1.69 -2.66
N LEU A 60 11.45 1.82 -2.23
CA LEU A 60 10.91 3.05 -1.64
C LEU A 60 11.47 3.29 -0.23
N SER A 61 11.22 4.47 0.32
CA SER A 61 11.76 4.88 1.62
C SER A 61 11.03 4.28 2.83
N GLY A 62 9.85 3.69 2.63
CA GLY A 62 9.09 3.03 3.68
C GLY A 62 7.89 2.27 3.13
N TYR A 63 7.32 1.39 3.93
CA TYR A 63 6.24 0.49 3.53
C TYR A 63 5.20 0.36 4.63
N LEU A 64 3.95 0.52 4.26
CA LEU A 64 2.79 0.37 5.13
C LEU A 64 1.76 -0.58 4.52
N LEU A 65 1.17 -1.40 5.35
CA LEU A 65 -0.07 -2.12 5.04
C LEU A 65 -1.13 -1.69 6.06
N VAL A 66 -2.26 -1.19 5.58
CA VAL A 66 -3.40 -0.87 6.44
C VAL A 66 -4.40 -2.02 6.36
N ALA A 67 -4.48 -2.79 7.43
CA ALA A 67 -5.38 -3.93 7.58
C ALA A 67 -6.75 -3.51 8.12
N GLY A 68 -7.75 -4.33 7.87
CA GLY A 68 -9.03 -4.29 8.58
C GLY A 68 -9.07 -5.34 9.70
N ALA A 69 -10.24 -5.89 9.97
CA ALA A 69 -10.43 -6.92 11.00
C ALA A 69 -9.79 -8.28 10.65
N THR A 70 -9.35 -8.49 9.40
CA THR A 70 -8.72 -9.76 9.01
C THR A 70 -7.26 -9.77 9.45
N GLU A 71 -6.90 -10.80 10.22
CA GLU A 71 -5.52 -11.03 10.63
C GLU A 71 -4.66 -11.44 9.42
N LEU A 72 -3.66 -10.63 9.08
CA LEU A 72 -2.79 -10.84 7.93
C LEU A 72 -1.32 -11.03 8.31
N SER A 73 -0.95 -10.79 9.57
CA SER A 73 0.44 -10.76 10.03
C SER A 73 1.16 -12.08 9.78
N SER A 74 0.45 -13.22 9.92
CA SER A 74 1.01 -14.54 9.68
C SER A 74 1.48 -14.76 8.24
N ALA A 75 0.82 -14.12 7.25
CA ALA A 75 1.19 -14.18 5.83
C ALA A 75 2.29 -13.18 5.44
N LEU A 76 2.71 -12.31 6.35
CA LEU A 76 3.60 -11.18 6.08
C LEU A 76 4.89 -11.22 6.93
N THR A 77 5.16 -12.30 7.62
CA THR A 77 6.29 -12.46 8.57
C THR A 77 7.67 -12.29 7.92
N GLU A 78 7.78 -12.50 6.62
CA GLU A 78 9.05 -12.33 5.89
C GLU A 78 9.44 -10.87 5.65
N PHE A 79 8.52 -9.91 5.82
CA PHE A 79 8.74 -8.49 5.52
C PHE A 79 8.97 -7.68 6.80
N SER A 80 10.20 -7.72 7.33
CA SER A 80 10.55 -7.00 8.57
C SER A 80 10.45 -5.48 8.47
N GLU A 81 10.54 -4.92 7.28
CA GLU A 81 10.45 -3.48 6.96
C GLU A 81 9.00 -3.00 6.74
N LEU A 82 8.05 -3.92 6.65
CA LEU A 82 6.65 -3.58 6.44
C LEU A 82 5.97 -3.26 7.77
N VAL A 83 5.51 -2.03 7.92
CA VAL A 83 4.66 -1.62 9.04
C VAL A 83 3.23 -2.07 8.77
N ILE A 84 2.60 -2.70 9.74
CA ILE A 84 1.18 -3.09 9.66
C ILE A 84 0.39 -2.27 10.67
N VAL A 85 -0.63 -1.56 10.20
CA VAL A 85 -1.54 -0.76 11.04
C VAL A 85 -2.95 -1.25 10.80
N GLU A 86 -3.71 -1.45 11.86
CA GLU A 86 -5.11 -1.81 11.78
C GLU A 86 -6.00 -0.57 11.72
N ASN A 87 -6.99 -0.60 10.81
CA ASN A 87 -8.06 0.40 10.75
C ASN A 87 -9.33 -0.17 11.40
N PRO A 88 -9.69 0.23 12.61
CA PRO A 88 -10.90 -0.25 13.30
C PRO A 88 -12.19 0.21 12.62
N GLU A 89 -12.12 1.29 11.81
CA GLU A 89 -13.26 1.85 11.08
C GLU A 89 -13.34 1.38 9.63
N SER A 90 -12.68 0.28 9.29
CA SER A 90 -12.56 -0.22 7.91
C SER A 90 -13.91 -0.53 7.26
N GLU A 91 -14.94 -0.84 8.01
CA GLU A 91 -16.30 -1.07 7.53
C GLU A 91 -17.00 0.19 6.99
N HIS A 92 -16.52 1.39 7.39
CA HIS A 92 -17.04 2.67 6.88
C HIS A 92 -16.47 3.06 5.51
N GLY A 93 -15.68 2.20 4.90
CA GLY A 93 -15.22 2.33 3.52
C GLY A 93 -13.74 2.66 3.36
N ILE A 94 -13.30 2.68 2.11
CA ILE A 94 -11.89 2.85 1.75
C ILE A 94 -11.31 4.19 2.19
N ALA A 95 -12.14 5.22 2.32
CA ALA A 95 -11.70 6.56 2.74
C ALA A 95 -11.10 6.56 4.14
N THR A 96 -11.67 5.79 5.09
CA THR A 96 -11.12 5.68 6.45
C THR A 96 -9.76 4.99 6.45
N THR A 97 -9.60 3.97 5.62
CA THR A 97 -8.33 3.25 5.44
C THR A 97 -7.26 4.16 4.84
N LEU A 98 -7.66 5.00 3.88
CA LEU A 98 -6.75 5.98 3.28
C LEU A 98 -6.34 7.06 4.29
N SER A 99 -7.27 7.53 5.15
CA SER A 99 -6.93 8.49 6.20
C SER A 99 -5.86 7.94 7.15
N VAL A 100 -5.99 6.68 7.58
CA VAL A 100 -4.96 6.02 8.41
C VAL A 100 -3.59 6.02 7.72
N ALA A 101 -3.56 5.76 6.41
CA ALA A 101 -2.31 5.78 5.66
C ALA A 101 -1.69 7.19 5.57
N VAL A 102 -2.52 8.22 5.37
CA VAL A 102 -2.05 9.62 5.32
C VAL A 102 -1.52 10.05 6.68
N ASP A 103 -2.25 9.80 7.76
CA ASP A 103 -1.84 10.15 9.13
C ASP A 103 -0.49 9.49 9.49
N TRP A 104 -0.32 8.21 9.14
CA TRP A 104 0.95 7.52 9.31
C TRP A 104 2.07 8.14 8.49
N GLY A 105 1.81 8.46 7.22
CA GLY A 105 2.80 9.05 6.33
C GLY A 105 3.29 10.41 6.81
N GLU A 106 2.37 11.26 7.28
CA GLU A 106 2.69 12.56 7.88
C GLU A 106 3.51 12.41 9.16
N ALA A 107 3.07 11.55 10.08
CA ALA A 107 3.77 11.31 11.34
C ALA A 107 5.18 10.75 11.15
N ALA A 108 5.39 9.92 10.11
CA ALA A 108 6.68 9.33 9.77
C ALA A 108 7.57 10.25 8.89
N GLY A 109 7.05 11.42 8.47
CA GLY A 109 7.80 12.42 7.70
C GLY A 109 8.06 12.03 6.24
N PHE A 110 7.11 11.33 5.61
CA PHE A 110 7.14 11.06 4.18
C PHE A 110 6.56 12.24 3.40
N ASP A 111 7.17 12.54 2.25
CA ASP A 111 6.75 13.62 1.35
C ASP A 111 5.64 13.20 0.41
N ALA A 112 5.54 11.91 0.12
CA ALA A 112 4.53 11.34 -0.77
C ALA A 112 4.22 9.89 -0.41
N LEU A 113 2.99 9.46 -0.75
CA LEU A 113 2.54 8.08 -0.65
C LEU A 113 2.17 7.54 -2.03
N ILE A 114 2.57 6.31 -2.32
CA ILE A 114 2.07 5.53 -3.45
C ILE A 114 1.12 4.49 -2.87
N VAL A 115 -0.13 4.54 -3.28
CA VAL A 115 -1.19 3.70 -2.73
C VAL A 115 -1.60 2.63 -3.75
N GLY A 116 -1.58 1.39 -3.33
CA GLY A 116 -2.07 0.24 -4.07
C GLY A 116 -3.07 -0.58 -3.26
N LEU A 117 -3.75 -1.51 -3.93
CA LEU A 117 -4.67 -2.43 -3.28
C LEU A 117 -3.99 -3.78 -3.06
N ALA A 118 -4.17 -4.35 -1.87
CA ALA A 118 -3.54 -5.62 -1.49
C ALA A 118 -4.11 -6.84 -2.24
N ASP A 119 -5.24 -6.68 -2.92
CA ASP A 119 -5.85 -7.72 -3.78
C ASP A 119 -5.40 -7.65 -5.25
N GLN A 120 -4.39 -6.85 -5.55
CA GLN A 120 -3.80 -6.72 -6.89
C GLN A 120 -2.37 -7.30 -6.92
N PRO A 121 -2.20 -8.62 -6.88
CA PRO A 121 -0.88 -9.27 -6.80
C PRO A 121 -0.04 -9.13 -8.08
N GLY A 122 -0.66 -8.72 -9.18
CA GLY A 122 0.01 -8.55 -10.48
C GLY A 122 0.74 -7.21 -10.67
N VAL A 123 0.66 -6.28 -9.71
CA VAL A 123 1.40 -5.01 -9.79
C VAL A 123 2.88 -5.27 -9.58
N LEU A 124 3.72 -4.88 -10.54
CA LEU A 124 5.16 -5.11 -10.51
C LEU A 124 5.90 -4.07 -9.65
N SER A 125 7.05 -4.45 -9.07
CA SER A 125 7.94 -3.53 -8.34
C SER A 125 8.39 -2.33 -9.19
N SER A 126 8.52 -2.52 -10.52
CA SER A 126 8.82 -1.45 -11.46
C SER A 126 7.71 -0.40 -11.56
N SER A 127 6.45 -0.81 -11.40
CA SER A 127 5.32 0.13 -11.37
C SER A 127 5.37 1.03 -10.14
N TRP A 128 5.66 0.47 -8.97
CA TRP A 128 5.86 1.23 -7.74
C TRP A 128 6.98 2.27 -7.90
N ARG A 129 8.14 1.87 -8.43
CA ARG A 129 9.26 2.78 -8.70
C ARG A 129 8.92 3.87 -9.71
N ARG A 130 8.15 3.55 -10.74
CA ARG A 130 7.74 4.54 -11.75
C ARG A 130 6.92 5.67 -11.14
N PHE A 131 6.00 5.35 -10.21
CA PHE A 131 5.21 6.35 -9.51
C PHE A 131 6.06 7.24 -8.59
N SER A 132 7.12 6.72 -7.98
CA SER A 132 8.00 7.52 -7.12
C SER A 132 8.69 8.67 -7.84
N ASN A 133 8.82 8.59 -9.16
CA ASN A 133 9.41 9.63 -10.00
C ASN A 133 8.37 10.62 -10.56
N SER A 134 7.09 10.47 -10.17
CA SER A 134 6.04 11.40 -10.61
C SER A 134 6.11 12.71 -9.83
N TYR A 135 6.08 13.83 -10.55
CA TYR A 135 6.04 15.17 -9.96
C TYR A 135 4.61 15.74 -9.91
N ALA A 136 3.62 15.00 -10.37
CA ALA A 136 2.22 15.43 -10.30
C ALA A 136 1.73 15.35 -8.83
N PRO A 137 0.89 16.31 -8.39
CA PRO A 137 0.29 16.27 -7.04
C PRO A 137 -0.53 15.00 -6.82
N ILE A 138 -1.21 14.53 -7.85
CA ILE A 138 -1.91 13.24 -7.89
C ILE A 138 -1.63 12.60 -9.24
N ALA A 139 -1.17 11.35 -9.23
CA ALA A 139 -1.01 10.52 -10.43
C ALA A 139 -1.78 9.21 -10.24
N VAL A 140 -2.53 8.82 -11.26
CA VAL A 140 -3.30 7.58 -11.28
C VAL A 140 -2.81 6.71 -12.41
N SER A 141 -2.61 5.41 -12.15
CA SER A 141 -2.36 4.45 -13.24
C SER A 141 -3.61 4.30 -14.09
N ASN A 142 -3.45 4.46 -15.38
CA ASN A 142 -4.48 4.11 -16.35
C ASN A 142 -4.02 2.84 -17.09
N TYR A 143 -4.83 1.81 -17.05
CA TYR A 143 -4.63 0.60 -17.82
C TYR A 143 -5.57 0.71 -19.03
N ASP A 144 -5.04 1.13 -20.16
CA ASP A 144 -5.72 0.96 -21.44
C ASP A 144 -5.75 -0.55 -21.71
N GLY A 145 -6.96 -1.12 -21.54
CA GLY A 145 -7.21 -2.54 -21.75
C GLY A 145 -7.09 -2.95 -23.21
#